data_39856ce1efbe42e6d2bed54e2892a451
#
_entry.id   39856ce1efbe42e6d2bed54e2892a451
#
_cell.length_a   1.000
_cell.length_b   1.000
_cell.length_c   1.000
_cell.angle_alpha   90.00
_cell.angle_beta   90.00
_cell.angle_gamma   90.00
#
_symmetry.space_group_name_H-M   'P 1'
#
loop_
_entity.id
_entity.type
_entity.pdbx_description
1 polymer ?
#
loop_
_entity_poly.entity_id
_entity_poly.type
_entity_poly.pdbx_seq_one_letter_code
_entity_poly.pdbx_strand_id
1 'polypeptide(L)'
;MTTFATRNPSFSMDALAALAAQHFGKTGTLRPLPSERDQNARLACGDGEYVLKIANPAEDPGQIDLQNATMLHLARVGQPDIPRVVPTLAGADHATVSVNGQPAAMRLVTWIGGTPLA
;
A
#
# COMPACT_ATOMS: atom_id res chain seq x y z
N MET A 1 16.16 2.29 24.86
CA MET A 1 15.90 2.08 24.26
C MET A 1 15.81 1.99 23.35
N THR A 2 15.60 1.74 23.03
CA THR A 2 15.49 1.52 22.22
C THR A 2 15.20 1.62 21.41
N THR A 3 15.14 1.54 21.03
CA THR A 3 14.83 1.50 20.19
C THR A 3 14.48 1.57 19.44
N PHE A 4 14.38 1.61 19.25
CA PHE A 4 14.04 1.58 18.46
C PHE A 4 13.31 1.58 17.87
N ALA A 5 13.70 1.89 17.94
CA ALA A 5 13.09 1.09 17.02
C ALA A 5 11.79 1.43 16.37
N THR A 6 11.74 1.18 15.13
CA THR A 6 10.53 1.29 14.35
C THR A 6 9.67 0.06 14.56
N ARG A 7 8.45 0.25 15.00
CA ARG A 7 7.46 -0.82 15.06
C ARG A 7 6.83 -1.01 13.69
N ASN A 8 6.37 -2.23 13.41
CA ASN A 8 5.57 -2.49 12.23
C ASN A 8 4.28 -1.67 12.29
N PRO A 9 3.79 -1.18 11.15
CA PRO A 9 2.48 -0.53 11.10
C PRO A 9 1.40 -1.49 11.60
N SER A 10 0.45 -0.97 12.38
CA SER A 10 -0.61 -1.79 12.97
C SER A 10 -1.93 -1.02 13.04
N PHE A 11 -2.31 -0.39 11.96
CA PHE A 11 -3.61 0.28 11.85
C PHE A 11 -4.74 -0.72 11.97
N SER A 12 -5.83 -0.33 12.63
CA SER A 12 -7.06 -1.12 12.58
C SER A 12 -7.64 -1.13 11.16
N MET A 13 -8.48 -2.11 10.85
CA MET A 13 -9.14 -2.13 9.55
C MET A 13 -10.02 -0.90 9.34
N ASP A 14 -10.64 -0.37 10.39
CA ASP A 14 -11.43 0.87 10.30
C ASP A 14 -10.54 2.06 9.96
N ALA A 15 -9.35 2.15 10.56
CA ALA A 15 -8.40 3.22 10.24
C ALA A 15 -7.90 3.10 8.80
N LEU A 16 -7.60 1.89 8.34
CA LEU A 16 -7.18 1.68 6.96
C LEU A 16 -8.29 2.02 5.98
N ALA A 17 -9.55 1.71 6.31
CA ALA A 17 -10.68 2.07 5.47
C ALA A 17 -10.80 3.59 5.32
N ALA A 18 -10.62 4.34 6.42
CA ALA A 18 -10.65 5.79 6.38
C ALA A 18 -9.51 6.36 5.53
N LEU A 19 -8.30 5.81 5.67
CA LEU A 19 -7.14 6.24 4.90
C LEU A 19 -7.32 5.95 3.40
N ALA A 20 -7.84 4.79 3.05
CA ALA A 20 -8.10 4.44 1.65
C ALA A 20 -9.12 5.39 1.02
N ALA A 21 -10.18 5.71 1.74
CA ALA A 21 -11.19 6.65 1.26
C ALA A 21 -10.61 8.05 1.12
N GLN A 22 -9.81 8.49 2.09
CA GLN A 22 -9.25 9.84 2.11
C GLN A 22 -8.23 10.06 1.00
N HIS A 23 -7.33 9.11 0.79
CA HIS A 23 -6.18 9.30 -0.11
C HIS A 23 -6.41 8.74 -1.51
N PHE A 24 -7.22 7.71 -1.66
CA PHE A 24 -7.43 7.04 -2.95
C PHE A 24 -8.89 7.10 -3.42
N GLY A 25 -9.81 7.56 -2.59
CA GLY A 25 -11.21 7.61 -2.95
C GLY A 25 -11.85 6.23 -3.08
N LYS A 26 -11.27 5.21 -2.45
CA LYS A 26 -11.76 3.84 -2.52
C LYS A 26 -12.40 3.43 -1.21
N THR A 27 -13.59 2.84 -1.31
CA THR A 27 -14.32 2.33 -0.15
C THR A 27 -14.71 0.87 -0.41
N GLY A 28 -14.64 0.06 0.63
CA GLY A 28 -14.97 -1.36 0.51
C GLY A 28 -14.63 -2.11 1.78
N THR A 29 -14.51 -3.43 1.66
CA THR A 29 -14.21 -4.33 2.76
C THR A 29 -12.72 -4.62 2.80
N LEU A 30 -12.11 -4.47 3.97
CA LEU A 30 -10.68 -4.74 4.17
C LEU A 30 -10.49 -6.03 4.95
N ARG A 31 -9.50 -6.82 4.51
CA ARG A 31 -9.04 -8.02 5.20
C ARG A 31 -7.54 -7.96 5.36
N PRO A 32 -7.00 -8.28 6.55
CA PRO A 32 -5.56 -8.27 6.75
C PRO A 32 -4.88 -9.36 5.91
N LEU A 33 -3.69 -9.03 5.42
CA LEU A 33 -2.82 -9.97 4.73
C LEU A 33 -1.53 -10.16 5.54
N PRO A 34 -0.92 -11.35 5.49
CA PRO A 34 0.34 -11.57 6.19
C PRO A 34 1.45 -10.67 5.64
N SER A 35 2.27 -10.13 6.53
CA SER A 35 3.50 -9.46 6.13
C SER A 35 4.45 -9.44 7.32
N GLU A 36 5.75 -9.32 7.04
CA GLU A 36 6.76 -9.39 8.09
C GLU A 36 7.01 -8.03 8.72
N ARG A 37 7.18 -6.99 7.90
CA ARG A 37 7.57 -5.66 8.38
C ARG A 37 6.56 -4.59 8.03
N ASP A 38 5.84 -4.77 6.96
CA ASP A 38 4.83 -3.84 6.47
C ASP A 38 3.47 -4.21 7.01
N GLN A 39 2.48 -3.38 6.79
CA GLN A 39 1.09 -3.78 6.97
C GLN A 39 0.41 -3.81 5.62
N ASN A 40 -0.17 -4.95 5.26
CA ASN A 40 -0.89 -5.12 4.02
C ASN A 40 -2.32 -5.56 4.31
N ALA A 41 -3.26 -5.08 3.50
CA ALA A 41 -4.65 -5.47 3.59
C ALA A 41 -5.26 -5.54 2.20
N ARG A 42 -6.10 -6.54 1.96
CA ARG A 42 -6.85 -6.65 0.72
C ARG A 42 -8.10 -5.79 0.83
N LEU A 43 -8.30 -4.92 -0.15
CA LEU A 43 -9.47 -4.04 -0.22
C LEU A 43 -10.36 -4.49 -1.37
N ALA A 44 -11.57 -4.94 -1.05
CA ALA A 44 -12.57 -5.31 -2.04
C ALA A 44 -13.54 -4.15 -2.21
N CYS A 45 -13.50 -3.51 -3.36
CA CYS A 45 -14.37 -2.39 -3.72
C CYS A 45 -15.38 -2.83 -4.77
N GLY A 46 -16.39 -1.98 -5.03
CA GLY A 46 -17.36 -2.25 -6.09
C GLY A 46 -16.74 -2.24 -7.48
N ASP A 47 -15.63 -1.53 -7.67
CA ASP A 47 -14.94 -1.40 -8.97
C ASP A 47 -13.74 -2.34 -9.13
N GLY A 48 -13.46 -3.19 -8.16
CA GLY A 48 -12.35 -4.13 -8.24
C GLY A 48 -11.72 -4.42 -6.89
N GLU A 49 -10.60 -5.14 -6.93
CA GLU A 49 -9.89 -5.52 -5.72
C GLU A 49 -8.47 -4.97 -5.75
N TYR A 50 -7.99 -4.60 -4.57
CA TYR A 50 -6.71 -3.91 -4.41
C TYR A 50 -5.98 -4.43 -3.18
N VAL A 51 -4.70 -4.11 -3.08
CA VAL A 51 -3.92 -4.30 -1.85
C VAL A 51 -3.47 -2.93 -1.36
N LEU A 52 -3.84 -2.60 -0.13
CA LEU A 52 -3.36 -1.40 0.55
C LEU A 52 -2.11 -1.77 1.32
N LYS A 53 -1.01 -1.07 1.05
CA LYS A 53 0.31 -1.39 1.61
C LYS A 53 0.83 -0.20 2.39
N ILE A 54 1.07 -0.40 3.68
CA ILE A 54 1.72 0.59 4.55
C ILE A 54 3.14 0.12 4.80
N ALA A 55 4.11 0.86 4.31
CA ALA A 55 5.52 0.51 4.49
C ALA A 55 5.94 0.74 5.94
N ASN A 56 6.89 -0.05 6.42
CA ASN A 56 7.54 0.23 7.68
C ASN A 56 8.29 1.56 7.57
N PRO A 57 8.24 2.43 8.59
CA PRO A 57 8.97 3.71 8.53
C PRO A 57 10.49 3.54 8.34
N ALA A 58 11.04 2.37 8.67
CA ALA A 58 12.45 2.08 8.43
C ALA A 58 12.77 1.77 6.96
N GLU A 59 11.73 1.59 6.12
CA GLU A 59 11.92 1.30 4.70
C GLU A 59 12.53 2.49 3.98
N ASP A 60 13.52 2.23 3.13
CA ASP A 60 14.16 3.27 2.33
C ASP A 60 13.15 3.84 1.31
N PRO A 61 12.85 5.14 1.33
CA PRO A 61 11.94 5.74 0.35
C PRO A 61 12.38 5.52 -1.10
N GLY A 62 13.68 5.46 -1.37
CA GLY A 62 14.19 5.19 -2.71
C GLY A 62 13.82 3.81 -3.22
N GLN A 63 13.73 2.82 -2.33
CA GLN A 63 13.28 1.48 -2.68
C GLN A 63 11.82 1.48 -3.10
N ILE A 64 10.98 2.24 -2.42
CA ILE A 64 9.55 2.34 -2.74
C ILE A 64 9.38 3.01 -4.10
N ASP A 65 10.10 4.08 -4.36
CA ASP A 65 10.05 4.77 -5.65
C ASP A 65 10.50 3.85 -6.78
N LEU A 66 11.55 3.07 -6.56
CA LEU A 66 12.02 2.10 -7.56
C LEU A 66 10.98 1.02 -7.84
N GLN A 67 10.35 0.48 -6.79
CA GLN A 67 9.29 -0.53 -6.95
C GLN A 67 8.12 0.03 -7.74
N ASN A 68 7.69 1.24 -7.45
CA ASN A 68 6.58 1.89 -8.15
C ASN A 68 6.95 2.14 -9.61
N ALA A 69 8.16 2.64 -9.89
CA ALA A 69 8.61 2.88 -11.25
C ALA A 69 8.68 1.59 -12.06
N THR A 70 9.13 0.49 -11.44
CA THR A 70 9.18 -0.81 -12.09
C THR A 70 7.78 -1.30 -12.45
N MET A 71 6.81 -1.19 -11.54
CA MET A 71 5.43 -1.60 -11.81
C MET A 71 4.82 -0.77 -12.95
N LEU A 72 5.06 0.54 -12.95
CA LEU A 72 4.55 1.42 -14.01
C LEU A 72 5.16 1.05 -15.35
N HIS A 73 6.46 0.75 -15.39
CA HIS A 73 7.12 0.35 -16.62
C HIS A 73 6.55 -0.97 -17.15
N LEU A 74 6.39 -1.97 -16.29
CA LEU A 74 5.86 -3.27 -16.68
C LEU A 74 4.42 -3.15 -17.18
N ALA A 75 3.63 -2.27 -16.58
CA ALA A 75 2.26 -2.02 -17.04
C ALA A 75 2.24 -1.42 -18.46
N ARG A 76 3.18 -0.52 -18.76
CA ARG A 76 3.28 0.08 -20.11
C ARG A 76 3.62 -0.94 -21.17
N VAL A 77 4.45 -1.93 -20.87
CA VAL A 77 4.82 -2.95 -21.83
C VAL A 77 3.82 -4.11 -21.89
N GLY A 78 2.68 -3.96 -21.21
CA GLY A 78 1.56 -4.89 -21.36
C GLY A 78 1.67 -6.18 -20.59
N GLN A 79 2.36 -6.19 -19.45
CA GLN A 79 2.44 -7.38 -18.60
C GLN A 79 1.14 -7.51 -17.79
N PRO A 80 0.23 -8.45 -18.14
CA PRO A 80 -1.11 -8.45 -17.54
C PRO A 80 -1.13 -8.94 -16.10
N ASP A 81 -0.12 -9.71 -15.66
CA ASP A 81 -0.09 -10.31 -14.33
C ASP A 81 0.71 -9.48 -13.32
N ILE A 82 1.00 -8.23 -13.64
CA ILE A 82 1.76 -7.35 -12.76
C ILE A 82 0.81 -6.41 -12.04
N PRO A 83 0.91 -6.27 -10.71
CA PRO A 83 0.11 -5.28 -9.99
C PRO A 83 0.37 -3.87 -10.51
N ARG A 84 -0.67 -3.07 -10.58
CA ARG A 84 -0.57 -1.69 -11.03
C ARG A 84 -0.76 -0.75 -9.87
N VAL A 85 0.06 0.29 -9.83
CA VAL A 85 -0.07 1.35 -8.82
C VAL A 85 -1.33 2.14 -9.12
N VAL A 86 -2.17 2.32 -8.08
CA VAL A 86 -3.34 3.19 -8.16
C VAL A 86 -2.92 4.56 -7.65
N PRO A 87 -3.06 5.62 -8.45
CA PRO A 87 -2.67 6.95 -7.99
C PRO A 87 -3.58 7.46 -6.88
N THR A 88 -3.04 8.31 -6.02
CA THR A 88 -3.84 9.04 -5.03
C THR A 88 -4.76 10.03 -5.74
N LEU A 89 -5.72 10.57 -5.00
CA LEU A 89 -6.60 11.62 -5.55
C LEU A 89 -5.82 12.86 -5.97
N ALA A 90 -4.64 13.08 -5.39
CA ALA A 90 -3.75 14.16 -5.79
C ALA A 90 -2.86 13.81 -6.99
N GLY A 91 -2.95 12.59 -7.52
CA GLY A 91 -2.17 12.16 -8.67
C GLY A 91 -0.78 11.62 -8.34
N ALA A 92 -0.49 11.37 -7.07
CA ALA A 92 0.78 10.81 -6.64
C ALA A 92 0.74 9.27 -6.62
N ASP A 93 1.90 8.62 -6.63
CA ASP A 93 1.98 7.17 -6.61
C ASP A 93 1.90 6.59 -5.19
N HIS A 94 1.94 7.42 -4.18
CA HIS A 94 1.74 7.03 -2.78
C HIS A 94 1.33 8.24 -1.94
N ALA A 95 0.81 7.96 -0.75
CA ALA A 95 0.55 8.98 0.26
C ALA A 95 1.49 8.76 1.45
N THR A 96 1.69 9.78 2.25
CA THR A 96 2.48 9.66 3.48
C THR A 96 1.53 9.63 4.67
N VAL A 97 1.69 8.63 5.53
CA VAL A 97 0.93 8.49 6.76
C VAL A 97 1.88 8.42 7.94
N SER A 98 1.37 8.68 9.13
CA SER A 98 2.16 8.61 10.35
C SER A 98 2.03 7.23 10.99
N VAL A 99 3.15 6.57 11.21
CA VAL A 99 3.22 5.29 11.92
C VAL A 99 4.07 5.51 13.16
N ASN A 100 3.46 5.49 14.33
CA ASN A 100 4.15 5.72 15.61
C ASN A 100 4.97 7.01 15.61
N GLY A 101 4.42 8.07 15.00
CA GLY A 101 5.07 9.37 14.93
C GLY A 101 6.09 9.53 13.81
N GLN A 102 6.24 8.53 12.94
CA GLN A 102 7.20 8.58 11.83
C GLN A 102 6.48 8.49 10.49
N PRO A 103 6.98 9.18 9.46
CA PRO A 103 6.35 9.12 8.14
C PRO A 103 6.58 7.76 7.50
N ALA A 104 5.55 7.25 6.85
CA ALA A 104 5.59 5.99 6.12
C ALA A 104 4.80 6.12 4.83
N ALA A 105 5.23 5.43 3.80
CA ALA A 105 4.54 5.43 2.52
C ALA A 105 3.34 4.49 2.57
N MET A 106 2.21 4.97 2.06
CA MET A 106 1.00 4.17 1.86
C MET A 106 0.72 4.09 0.37
N ARG A 107 0.62 2.86 -0.15
CA ARG A 107 0.38 2.61 -1.57
C ARG A 107 -0.86 1.76 -1.74
N LEU A 108 -1.53 1.94 -2.86
CA LEU A 108 -2.62 1.06 -3.28
C LEU A 108 -2.23 0.45 -4.61
N VAL A 109 -2.27 -0.88 -4.69
CA VAL A 109 -1.96 -1.60 -5.93
C VAL A 109 -3.11 -2.55 -6.26
N THR A 110 -3.25 -2.90 -7.53
CA THR A 110 -4.29 -3.84 -7.95
C THR A 110 -3.98 -5.24 -7.43
N TRP A 111 -5.03 -5.98 -7.07
CA TRP A 111 -4.92 -7.38 -6.67
C TRP A 111 -4.82 -8.26 -7.91
N ILE A 112 -3.87 -9.18 -7.91
CA ILE A 112 -3.66 -10.09 -9.03
C ILE A 112 -3.98 -11.52 -8.61
N GLY A 113 -5.06 -12.07 -9.16
CA GLY A 113 -5.43 -13.47 -8.97
C GLY A 113 -5.59 -13.84 -7.51
N GLY A 114 -5.47 -15.06 -7.11
CA GLY A 114 -5.60 -15.52 -5.74
C GLY A 114 -4.34 -15.40 -4.91
N THR A 115 -3.22 -14.87 -5.44
CA THR A 115 -1.95 -14.83 -4.74
C THR A 115 -1.47 -13.40 -4.61
N PRO A 116 -1.31 -12.87 -3.38
CA PRO A 116 -0.75 -11.53 -3.20
C PRO A 116 0.73 -11.53 -3.58
N LEU A 117 1.14 -10.50 -4.29
CA LEU A 117 2.55 -10.26 -4.55
C LEU A 117 3.09 -9.36 -3.45
N ALA A 118 4.13 -9.83 -2.82
CA ALA A 118 4.72 -9.14 -1.69
C ALA A 118 5.41 -7.84 -2.10
#